data_200e2f6c00ffb6309e5b627e372180de
#
_entry.id   200e2f6c00ffb6309e5b627e372180de
#
_cell.length_a   1.000
_cell.length_b   1.000
_cell.length_c   1.000
_cell.angle_alpha   90.00
_cell.angle_beta   90.00
_cell.angle_gamma   90.00
#
_symmetry.space_group_name_H-M   'P 1'
#
loop_
_entity.id
_entity.type
_entity.pdbx_description
1 polymer ?
#
loop_
_entity_poly.entity_id
_entity_poly.type
_entity_poly.pdbx_seq_one_letter_code
_entity_poly.pdbx_strand_id
1 'polypeptide(L)'
;TFFLRPGMHVPAVVLLMLVFISCLFPPNVSGQEKKKINILNANNLRFNRKLGEVRRLLGEVRLEHDETYMNCDSAYLYQNTNVVEAYGNIVITRGDTLKLYGNYLKYTGDTRLAELRGDVKLIDKETTLTTNYLDFDLRNDLGYYYDMGNIYDGENNLSSRNGIYYSQTGLFHFQDSVVVVNPEYVIYADTMDYHTETKVTTFFGPTEIISDSSYIYCEYGWYDTENDISRFSRNALLIDRDLTIRGDSLFYDKNIGIGQAFGNVALIDTAQNIVIKGHKGFFQREPEYSVVSDSALFIQALEEGDSLYMHADTLQSGLDSTGRHKIMSAYYAARVFSEDLQASCDSLTYSFADSIIRFYGAPVIWTEATQLTSDFTLLRTRNRQADQMELYGSSFIISREDSAHYNQIKGKDMIGFFRDNKIYRVDVSGNGQTIYFPVEDSTIVGQNFAESSDIVLYVRDNRIYRIKLINEPDGILKPTFEIRTEETYLEGFRWLGHLRPRRVLDLFRIEQPEGFNQ
;
A
#
# COMPACT_ATOMS: atom_id res chain seq x y z
N THR A 1 -33.96 -33.29 -4.13
CA THR A 1 -35.21 -34.06 -3.91
C THR A 1 -35.41 -34.34 -2.42
N PHE A 2 -36.09 -33.46 -1.71
CA PHE A 2 -36.97 -33.87 -0.62
C PHE A 2 -38.02 -32.79 -0.40
N PHE A 3 -39.27 -33.22 -0.37
CA PHE A 3 -40.52 -32.51 -0.39
C PHE A 3 -40.80 -31.72 0.91
N LEU A 4 -41.20 -30.45 0.76
CA LEU A 4 -41.95 -29.69 1.77
C LEU A 4 -43.41 -30.14 1.78
N ARG A 5 -43.97 -30.52 2.95
CA ARG A 5 -45.41 -30.63 3.18
C ARG A 5 -45.93 -29.34 3.82
N PRO A 6 -47.05 -28.81 3.37
CA PRO A 6 -47.73 -27.66 3.97
C PRO A 6 -48.78 -28.11 5.00
N GLY A 7 -48.96 -27.28 6.04
CA GLY A 7 -50.26 -27.29 6.76
C GLY A 7 -50.18 -27.41 8.25
N MET A 8 -50.11 -26.27 8.93
CA MET A 8 -50.79 -26.09 10.22
C MET A 8 -51.25 -24.63 10.32
N HIS A 9 -52.55 -24.40 10.03
CA HIS A 9 -53.23 -23.14 10.32
C HIS A 9 -53.44 -23.06 11.85
N VAL A 10 -52.78 -22.12 12.51
CA VAL A 10 -53.18 -21.70 13.87
C VAL A 10 -54.33 -20.73 13.70
N PRO A 11 -55.52 -20.96 14.32
CA PRO A 11 -56.68 -20.09 14.12
C PRO A 11 -56.41 -18.70 14.72
N ALA A 12 -56.71 -17.67 13.94
CA ALA A 12 -56.54 -16.25 14.25
C ALA A 12 -57.19 -15.76 15.56
N VAL A 13 -58.01 -16.58 16.18
CA VAL A 13 -58.73 -16.29 17.45
C VAL A 13 -57.79 -16.38 18.66
N VAL A 14 -56.75 -17.23 18.62
CA VAL A 14 -55.77 -17.36 19.75
C VAL A 14 -54.81 -16.18 19.78
N LEU A 15 -54.51 -15.58 18.63
CA LEU A 15 -53.62 -14.40 18.53
C LEU A 15 -54.31 -13.13 19.06
N LEU A 16 -55.63 -13.00 18.91
CA LEU A 16 -56.40 -11.87 19.42
C LEU A 16 -56.60 -11.88 20.94
N MET A 17 -56.62 -13.05 21.58
CA MET A 17 -56.70 -13.14 23.05
C MET A 17 -55.40 -12.80 23.74
N LEU A 18 -54.25 -13.06 23.12
CA LEU A 18 -52.93 -12.72 23.70
C LEU A 18 -52.62 -11.22 23.63
N VAL A 19 -53.17 -10.49 22.65
CA VAL A 19 -53.03 -9.02 22.55
C VAL A 19 -53.94 -8.30 23.56
N PHE A 20 -55.12 -8.87 23.93
CA PHE A 20 -56.01 -8.25 24.92
C PHE A 20 -55.57 -8.42 26.38
N ILE A 21 -54.76 -9.46 26.70
CA ILE A 21 -54.23 -9.66 28.05
C ILE A 21 -53.01 -8.75 28.33
N SER A 22 -52.32 -8.27 27.30
CA SER A 22 -51.19 -7.34 27.46
C SER A 22 -51.62 -5.89 27.75
N CYS A 23 -52.89 -5.52 27.49
CA CYS A 23 -53.40 -4.19 27.79
C CYS A 23 -53.96 -3.98 29.20
N LEU A 24 -54.01 -5.02 30.02
CA LEU A 24 -54.57 -4.94 31.40
C LEU A 24 -53.51 -4.74 32.50
N PHE A 25 -52.23 -4.79 32.16
CA PHE A 25 -51.17 -4.33 33.09
C PHE A 25 -50.62 -3.02 32.56
N PRO A 26 -50.88 -1.90 33.23
CA PRO A 26 -50.11 -0.66 32.93
C PRO A 26 -48.63 -1.03 33.14
N PRO A 27 -47.72 -0.66 32.25
CA PRO A 27 -46.30 -0.80 32.52
C PRO A 27 -46.10 -0.07 33.86
N ASN A 28 -45.59 -0.75 34.87
CA ASN A 28 -45.04 -0.10 36.03
C ASN A 28 -43.88 0.77 35.53
N VAL A 29 -44.19 2.01 35.12
CA VAL A 29 -43.20 3.07 35.05
C VAL A 29 -42.81 3.28 36.50
N SER A 30 -41.81 2.53 36.97
CA SER A 30 -41.06 2.92 38.18
C SER A 30 -40.47 4.29 37.87
N GLY A 31 -41.22 5.32 38.26
CA GLY A 31 -40.64 6.66 38.35
C GLY A 31 -39.46 6.54 39.32
N GLN A 32 -38.25 6.60 38.77
CA GLN A 32 -37.06 6.69 39.59
C GLN A 32 -37.28 7.88 40.52
N GLU A 33 -37.36 7.63 41.84
CA GLU A 33 -37.45 8.72 42.84
C GLU A 33 -36.29 9.65 42.59
N LYS A 34 -36.58 10.90 42.25
CA LYS A 34 -35.57 11.94 42.03
C LYS A 34 -34.83 12.17 43.34
N LYS A 35 -33.63 11.62 43.46
CA LYS A 35 -32.78 11.89 44.62
C LYS A 35 -32.47 13.38 44.70
N LYS A 36 -32.47 13.93 45.90
CA LYS A 36 -32.11 15.34 46.16
C LYS A 36 -30.63 15.46 46.52
N ILE A 37 -30.05 16.60 46.17
CA ILE A 37 -28.67 16.93 46.55
C ILE A 37 -28.66 17.17 48.08
N ASN A 38 -27.83 16.43 48.81
CA ASN A 38 -27.67 16.49 50.25
C ASN A 38 -26.50 17.39 50.60
N ILE A 39 -26.67 18.19 51.69
CA ILE A 39 -25.59 18.98 52.29
C ILE A 39 -24.96 18.12 53.38
N LEU A 40 -23.67 17.76 53.20
CA LEU A 40 -22.89 17.03 54.20
C LEU A 40 -22.17 17.99 55.17
N ASN A 41 -21.66 19.11 54.68
CA ASN A 41 -20.97 20.15 55.48
C ASN A 41 -21.10 21.55 54.87
N ALA A 42 -21.15 22.55 55.71
CA ALA A 42 -20.89 23.97 55.41
C ALA A 42 -20.62 24.71 56.70
N ASN A 43 -19.60 25.57 56.76
CA ASN A 43 -19.30 26.39 57.97
C ASN A 43 -20.40 27.41 58.26
N ASN A 44 -21.04 27.96 57.21
CA ASN A 44 -22.15 28.89 57.33
C ASN A 44 -23.24 28.55 56.29
N LEU A 45 -24.51 28.60 56.76
CA LEU A 45 -25.70 28.45 55.94
C LEU A 45 -26.56 29.68 56.04
N ARG A 46 -26.82 30.40 54.94
CA ARG A 46 -27.70 31.53 54.84
C ARG A 46 -28.89 31.27 53.96
N PHE A 47 -30.07 31.56 54.40
CA PHE A 47 -31.32 31.39 53.68
C PHE A 47 -31.76 32.75 53.07
N ASN A 48 -32.01 32.82 51.79
CA ASN A 48 -32.44 33.99 51.09
C ASN A 48 -33.85 33.82 50.49
N ARG A 49 -34.86 34.22 51.23
CA ARG A 49 -36.27 34.16 50.81
C ARG A 49 -36.61 35.04 49.61
N LYS A 50 -35.81 36.12 49.33
CA LYS A 50 -36.04 37.01 48.18
C LYS A 50 -35.64 36.39 46.85
N LEU A 51 -34.78 35.37 46.82
CA LEU A 51 -34.33 34.67 45.68
C LEU A 51 -35.03 33.28 45.48
N GLY A 52 -36.15 33.03 46.25
CA GLY A 52 -36.93 31.79 46.15
C GLY A 52 -36.18 30.58 46.70
N GLU A 53 -36.35 30.20 47.94
CA GLU A 53 -35.79 28.99 48.62
C GLU A 53 -34.33 28.60 48.23
N VAL A 54 -33.47 29.60 48.00
CA VAL A 54 -32.04 29.38 47.70
C VAL A 54 -31.27 29.35 49.00
N ARG A 55 -30.47 28.29 49.18
CA ARG A 55 -29.54 28.16 50.31
C ARG A 55 -28.13 28.56 49.84
N ARG A 56 -27.55 29.57 50.45
CA ARG A 56 -26.15 29.95 50.28
C ARG A 56 -25.30 29.24 51.32
N LEU A 57 -24.35 28.43 50.87
CA LEU A 57 -23.40 27.65 51.64
C LEU A 57 -22.03 28.33 51.57
N LEU A 58 -21.30 28.46 52.67
CA LEU A 58 -20.03 29.16 52.75
C LEU A 58 -19.05 28.39 53.63
N GLY A 59 -17.82 28.18 53.12
CA GLY A 59 -16.70 27.57 53.80
C GLY A 59 -16.80 26.06 53.92
N GLU A 60 -15.81 25.35 53.39
CA GLU A 60 -15.68 23.89 53.40
C GLU A 60 -16.96 23.15 53.00
N VAL A 61 -17.59 23.62 51.94
CA VAL A 61 -18.86 23.07 51.48
C VAL A 61 -18.65 21.64 50.95
N ARG A 62 -19.43 20.70 51.45
CA ARG A 62 -19.47 19.31 50.99
C ARG A 62 -20.90 18.92 50.69
N LEU A 63 -21.10 18.44 49.46
CA LEU A 63 -22.39 17.99 48.96
C LEU A 63 -22.27 16.55 48.46
N GLU A 64 -23.39 15.85 48.51
CA GLU A 64 -23.51 14.47 48.01
C GLU A 64 -24.75 14.34 47.13
N HIS A 65 -24.62 13.66 46.01
CA HIS A 65 -25.73 13.26 45.20
C HIS A 65 -25.41 11.92 44.49
N ASP A 66 -26.13 10.86 44.85
CA ASP A 66 -26.05 9.55 44.18
C ASP A 66 -24.60 9.04 43.98
N GLU A 67 -23.88 8.85 45.10
CA GLU A 67 -22.46 8.40 45.14
C GLU A 67 -21.45 9.39 44.53
N THR A 68 -21.90 10.61 44.18
CA THR A 68 -21.03 11.69 43.71
C THR A 68 -20.83 12.68 44.84
N TYR A 69 -19.59 12.93 45.22
CA TYR A 69 -19.21 13.90 46.25
C TYR A 69 -18.65 15.17 45.61
N MET A 70 -19.12 16.31 46.06
CA MET A 70 -18.72 17.62 45.56
C MET A 70 -18.21 18.49 46.72
N ASN A 71 -16.98 18.97 46.61
CA ASN A 71 -16.37 19.93 47.55
C ASN A 71 -16.13 21.25 46.85
N CYS A 72 -16.32 22.38 47.58
CA CYS A 72 -16.05 23.73 47.08
C CYS A 72 -15.95 24.75 48.21
N ASP A 73 -15.50 25.99 47.90
CA ASP A 73 -15.42 27.05 48.89
C ASP A 73 -16.80 27.65 49.21
N SER A 74 -17.66 27.78 48.22
CA SER A 74 -19.03 28.30 48.41
C SER A 74 -19.99 27.76 47.34
N ALA A 75 -21.28 27.68 47.69
CA ALA A 75 -22.30 27.26 46.75
C ALA A 75 -23.67 27.91 46.98
N TYR A 76 -24.45 28.00 45.93
CA TYR A 76 -25.88 28.24 45.95
C TYR A 76 -26.63 26.95 45.60
N LEU A 77 -27.45 26.46 46.54
CA LEU A 77 -28.31 25.30 46.34
C LEU A 77 -29.75 25.73 46.08
N TYR A 78 -30.25 25.48 44.87
CA TYR A 78 -31.62 25.72 44.43
C TYR A 78 -32.45 24.45 44.65
N GLN A 79 -33.08 24.31 45.78
CA GLN A 79 -33.77 23.07 46.20
C GLN A 79 -34.93 22.67 45.28
N ASN A 80 -35.69 23.65 44.75
CA ASN A 80 -36.85 23.41 43.91
C ASN A 80 -36.47 22.80 42.56
N THR A 81 -35.37 23.21 41.96
CA THR A 81 -34.83 22.78 40.68
C THR A 81 -33.75 21.72 40.81
N ASN A 82 -33.35 21.36 42.05
CA ASN A 82 -32.28 20.40 42.33
C ASN A 82 -30.94 20.76 41.62
N VAL A 83 -30.58 22.08 41.67
CA VAL A 83 -29.38 22.62 41.01
C VAL A 83 -28.43 23.18 42.07
N VAL A 84 -27.13 23.00 41.86
CA VAL A 84 -26.04 23.64 42.62
C VAL A 84 -25.21 24.48 41.67
N GLU A 85 -24.93 25.71 42.07
CA GLU A 85 -23.87 26.56 41.52
C GLU A 85 -22.77 26.70 42.57
N ALA A 86 -21.57 26.17 42.28
CA ALA A 86 -20.44 26.14 43.20
C ALA A 86 -19.28 26.99 42.68
N TYR A 87 -18.51 27.54 43.60
CA TYR A 87 -17.43 28.47 43.30
C TYR A 87 -16.21 28.18 44.18
N GLY A 88 -15.03 28.19 43.53
CA GLY A 88 -13.72 28.09 44.17
C GLY A 88 -13.36 26.65 44.58
N ASN A 89 -12.16 26.23 44.22
CA ASN A 89 -11.55 24.95 44.60
C ASN A 89 -12.49 23.74 44.46
N ILE A 90 -13.20 23.65 43.35
CA ILE A 90 -14.17 22.59 43.11
C ILE A 90 -13.46 21.28 42.92
N VAL A 91 -13.93 20.25 43.63
CA VAL A 91 -13.51 18.85 43.45
C VAL A 91 -14.76 17.97 43.45
N ILE A 92 -15.02 17.28 42.35
CA ILE A 92 -16.03 16.26 42.25
C ILE A 92 -15.32 14.91 42.24
N THR A 93 -15.79 13.96 43.05
CA THR A 93 -15.28 12.58 43.05
C THR A 93 -16.40 11.60 42.86
N ARG A 94 -16.18 10.56 42.02
CA ARG A 94 -17.11 9.47 41.82
C ARG A 94 -16.33 8.15 41.67
N GLY A 95 -16.70 7.18 42.49
CA GLY A 95 -15.90 5.96 42.59
C GLY A 95 -14.47 6.25 43.07
N ASP A 96 -13.55 5.34 42.71
CA ASP A 96 -12.16 5.43 43.18
C ASP A 96 -11.24 6.16 42.18
N THR A 97 -11.63 6.31 40.93
CA THR A 97 -10.76 6.77 39.84
C THR A 97 -11.10 8.17 39.31
N LEU A 98 -12.40 8.48 39.17
CA LEU A 98 -12.82 9.73 38.53
C LEU A 98 -12.78 10.91 39.49
N LYS A 99 -11.99 11.96 39.11
CA LYS A 99 -11.91 13.24 39.81
C LYS A 99 -12.00 14.38 38.80
N LEU A 100 -12.90 15.33 39.09
CA LEU A 100 -13.07 16.54 38.29
C LEU A 100 -12.75 17.77 39.16
N TYR A 101 -12.00 18.70 38.61
CA TYR A 101 -11.59 19.95 39.26
C TYR A 101 -12.02 21.13 38.38
N GLY A 102 -12.22 22.30 39.01
CA GLY A 102 -12.54 23.54 38.31
C GLY A 102 -12.75 24.71 39.25
N ASN A 103 -12.94 25.90 38.69
CA ASN A 103 -13.19 27.14 39.47
C ASN A 103 -14.68 27.46 39.61
N TYR A 104 -15.50 27.02 38.66
CA TYR A 104 -16.96 27.15 38.66
C TYR A 104 -17.60 25.83 38.28
N LEU A 105 -18.71 25.48 38.94
CA LEU A 105 -19.54 24.33 38.66
C LEU A 105 -21.01 24.72 38.67
N LYS A 106 -21.76 24.32 37.64
CA LYS A 106 -23.19 24.20 37.70
C LYS A 106 -23.57 22.73 37.59
N TYR A 107 -24.15 22.18 38.65
CA TYR A 107 -24.57 20.78 38.71
C TYR A 107 -26.08 20.69 38.76
N THR A 108 -26.67 19.97 37.79
CA THR A 108 -28.10 19.69 37.73
C THR A 108 -28.37 18.26 38.18
N GLY A 109 -28.89 18.07 39.39
CA GLY A 109 -29.07 16.75 40.01
C GLY A 109 -30.03 15.85 39.23
N ASP A 110 -31.13 16.42 38.69
CA ASP A 110 -32.13 15.64 37.96
C ASP A 110 -31.57 14.98 36.68
N THR A 111 -30.61 15.62 36.00
CA THR A 111 -29.92 15.10 34.80
C THR A 111 -28.56 14.51 35.12
N ARG A 112 -28.00 14.80 36.29
CA ARG A 112 -26.63 14.48 36.71
C ARG A 112 -25.56 15.13 35.82
N LEU A 113 -25.87 16.27 35.23
CA LEU A 113 -24.95 17.03 34.38
C LEU A 113 -24.12 17.99 35.23
N ALA A 114 -22.80 17.88 35.14
CA ALA A 114 -21.82 18.78 35.75
C ALA A 114 -21.18 19.66 34.67
N GLU A 115 -21.47 20.95 34.67
CA GLU A 115 -20.89 21.97 33.79
C GLU A 115 -19.74 22.67 34.55
N LEU A 116 -18.48 22.30 34.24
CA LEU A 116 -17.28 22.88 34.88
C LEU A 116 -16.64 23.92 33.97
N ARG A 117 -16.13 25.01 34.63
CA ARG A 117 -15.51 26.13 33.92
C ARG A 117 -14.28 26.63 34.68
N GLY A 118 -13.25 27.05 33.91
CA GLY A 118 -12.01 27.65 34.39
C GLY A 118 -11.07 26.67 35.06
N ASP A 119 -9.88 26.52 34.49
CA ASP A 119 -8.81 25.59 34.92
C ASP A 119 -9.33 24.19 35.23
N VAL A 120 -10.17 23.67 34.34
CA VAL A 120 -10.80 22.37 34.51
C VAL A 120 -9.77 21.26 34.28
N LYS A 121 -9.75 20.29 35.24
CA LYS A 121 -8.95 19.10 35.15
C LYS A 121 -9.82 17.88 35.44
N LEU A 122 -9.79 16.91 34.53
CA LEU A 122 -10.34 15.57 34.71
C LEU A 122 -9.20 14.60 34.90
N ILE A 123 -9.26 13.78 35.92
CA ILE A 123 -8.35 12.65 36.16
C ILE A 123 -9.20 11.39 36.22
N ASP A 124 -8.86 10.41 35.40
CA ASP A 124 -9.46 9.07 35.45
C ASP A 124 -8.37 8.02 35.17
N LYS A 125 -8.10 7.19 36.16
CA LYS A 125 -6.95 6.25 36.15
C LYS A 125 -5.62 7.03 35.92
N GLU A 126 -4.90 6.71 34.84
CA GLU A 126 -3.64 7.35 34.46
C GLU A 126 -3.81 8.55 33.52
N THR A 127 -5.02 8.76 33.02
CA THR A 127 -5.32 9.79 32.04
C THR A 127 -5.68 11.12 32.73
N THR A 128 -5.10 12.20 32.23
CA THR A 128 -5.42 13.56 32.65
C THR A 128 -5.86 14.40 31.47
N LEU A 129 -7.08 14.96 31.52
CA LEU A 129 -7.57 15.97 30.59
C LEU A 129 -7.54 17.34 31.28
N THR A 130 -7.03 18.37 30.62
CA THR A 130 -7.09 19.77 31.03
C THR A 130 -7.78 20.61 29.96
N THR A 131 -8.69 21.49 30.36
CA THR A 131 -9.47 22.38 29.48
C THR A 131 -10.04 23.56 30.27
N ASN A 132 -10.67 24.50 29.59
CA ASN A 132 -11.43 25.56 30.25
C ASN A 132 -12.93 25.27 30.38
N TYR A 133 -13.44 24.35 29.55
CA TYR A 133 -14.86 24.04 29.44
C TYR A 133 -15.07 22.53 29.37
N LEU A 134 -15.69 21.96 30.39
CA LEU A 134 -16.07 20.55 30.44
C LEU A 134 -17.51 20.41 30.91
N ASP A 135 -18.33 19.73 30.14
CA ASP A 135 -19.65 19.26 30.51
C ASP A 135 -19.59 17.76 30.72
N PHE A 136 -19.78 17.28 31.95
CA PHE A 136 -19.68 15.87 32.30
C PHE A 136 -21.05 15.30 32.68
N ASP A 137 -21.57 14.39 31.86
CA ASP A 137 -22.78 13.61 32.16
C ASP A 137 -22.43 12.44 33.08
N LEU A 138 -22.64 12.59 34.36
CA LEU A 138 -22.38 11.56 35.37
C LEU A 138 -23.37 10.38 35.32
N ARG A 139 -24.44 10.43 34.53
CA ARG A 139 -25.37 9.32 34.31
C ARG A 139 -24.84 8.34 33.28
N ASN A 140 -24.29 8.87 32.18
CA ASN A 140 -23.81 8.12 31.05
C ASN A 140 -22.27 7.99 31.00
N ASP A 141 -21.57 8.60 31.99
CA ASP A 141 -20.10 8.62 32.08
C ASP A 141 -19.43 9.23 30.85
N LEU A 142 -19.98 10.38 30.39
CA LEU A 142 -19.53 11.10 29.18
C LEU A 142 -19.04 12.49 29.54
N GLY A 143 -17.81 12.81 29.15
CA GLY A 143 -17.24 14.14 29.23
C GLY A 143 -17.16 14.82 27.86
N TYR A 144 -17.70 16.04 27.74
CA TYR A 144 -17.59 16.86 26.52
C TYR A 144 -16.75 18.07 26.83
N TYR A 145 -15.63 18.24 26.15
CA TYR A 145 -14.85 19.47 26.22
C TYR A 145 -14.88 20.21 24.89
N TYR A 146 -14.76 21.52 24.97
CA TYR A 146 -14.74 22.42 23.81
C TYR A 146 -13.85 23.62 24.10
N ASP A 147 -13.40 24.31 23.02
CA ASP A 147 -12.47 25.42 23.10
C ASP A 147 -11.08 25.01 23.63
N MET A 148 -10.53 23.96 23.07
CA MET A 148 -9.26 23.30 23.36
C MET A 148 -9.26 22.43 24.62
N GLY A 149 -8.76 21.21 24.46
CA GLY A 149 -8.43 20.28 25.52
C GLY A 149 -7.05 19.65 25.27
N ASN A 150 -6.32 19.41 26.36
CA ASN A 150 -5.05 18.70 26.34
C ASN A 150 -5.16 17.47 27.22
N ILE A 151 -4.80 16.32 26.65
CA ILE A 151 -4.81 15.02 27.30
C ILE A 151 -3.39 14.52 27.43
N TYR A 152 -3.04 14.02 28.60
CA TYR A 152 -1.79 13.34 28.86
C TYR A 152 -2.08 11.94 29.40
N ASP A 153 -1.49 10.90 28.78
CA ASP A 153 -1.70 9.49 29.14
C ASP A 153 -0.45 8.78 29.70
N GLY A 154 0.54 9.57 30.12
CA GLY A 154 1.83 9.08 30.62
C GLY A 154 2.94 9.13 29.58
N GLU A 155 2.64 9.06 28.29
CA GLU A 155 3.60 9.06 27.18
C GLU A 155 3.26 10.10 26.12
N ASN A 156 1.98 10.18 25.73
CA ASN A 156 1.50 11.04 24.66
C ASN A 156 0.88 12.32 25.19
N ASN A 157 1.12 13.43 24.49
CA ASN A 157 0.37 14.66 24.65
C ASN A 157 -0.57 14.82 23.45
N LEU A 158 -1.87 14.72 23.70
CA LEU A 158 -2.90 14.86 22.69
C LEU A 158 -3.64 16.17 22.88
N SER A 159 -3.92 16.91 21.82
CA SER A 159 -4.72 18.12 21.86
C SER A 159 -5.72 18.16 20.73
N SER A 160 -6.89 18.76 20.98
CA SER A 160 -7.87 19.07 19.94
C SER A 160 -8.78 20.22 20.39
N ARG A 161 -9.50 20.81 19.44
CA ARG A 161 -10.46 21.88 19.78
C ARG A 161 -11.64 21.32 20.54
N ASN A 162 -12.19 20.20 20.16
CA ASN A 162 -13.34 19.54 20.77
C ASN A 162 -13.06 18.08 21.02
N GLY A 163 -13.72 17.48 22.01
CA GLY A 163 -13.67 16.05 22.19
C GLY A 163 -14.70 15.52 23.16
N ILE A 164 -14.86 14.20 23.08
CA ILE A 164 -15.75 13.41 23.93
C ILE A 164 -14.92 12.33 24.62
N TYR A 165 -15.05 12.25 25.93
CA TYR A 165 -14.46 11.19 26.72
C TYR A 165 -15.53 10.22 27.21
N TYR A 166 -15.40 8.95 26.87
CA TYR A 166 -16.22 7.84 27.32
C TYR A 166 -15.50 7.13 28.48
N SER A 167 -15.78 7.53 29.73
CA SER A 167 -15.04 7.07 30.92
C SER A 167 -15.17 5.55 31.12
N GLN A 168 -16.32 4.95 30.80
CA GLN A 168 -16.52 3.49 30.93
C GLN A 168 -15.60 2.65 30.06
N THR A 169 -15.28 3.12 28.86
CA THR A 169 -14.47 2.40 27.86
C THR A 169 -13.05 2.93 27.72
N GLY A 170 -12.74 4.09 28.31
CA GLY A 170 -11.47 4.75 28.14
C GLY A 170 -11.25 5.31 26.72
N LEU A 171 -12.34 5.52 25.96
CA LEU A 171 -12.28 6.03 24.59
C LEU A 171 -12.35 7.55 24.58
N PHE A 172 -11.41 8.19 23.89
CA PHE A 172 -11.50 9.59 23.48
C PHE A 172 -11.86 9.69 22.01
N HIS A 173 -12.82 10.52 21.69
CA HIS A 173 -13.14 10.97 20.35
C HIS A 173 -12.72 12.43 20.21
N PHE A 174 -11.69 12.70 19.39
CA PHE A 174 -11.14 14.02 19.12
C PHE A 174 -11.67 14.59 17.81
N GLN A 175 -11.96 15.87 17.82
CA GLN A 175 -12.51 16.57 16.66
C GLN A 175 -11.90 17.96 16.50
N ASP A 176 -11.55 18.29 15.24
CA ASP A 176 -10.98 19.57 14.84
C ASP A 176 -9.58 19.85 15.43
N SER A 177 -8.62 19.98 14.52
CA SER A 177 -7.24 20.34 14.82
C SER A 177 -6.56 19.40 15.83
N VAL A 178 -6.69 18.10 15.58
CA VAL A 178 -6.09 17.07 16.44
C VAL A 178 -4.59 17.03 16.25
N VAL A 179 -3.84 17.14 17.34
CA VAL A 179 -2.38 17.01 17.35
C VAL A 179 -1.98 16.01 18.45
N VAL A 180 -1.20 15.00 18.08
CA VAL A 180 -0.57 14.07 19.03
C VAL A 180 0.93 14.27 18.98
N VAL A 181 1.54 14.50 20.11
CA VAL A 181 2.99 14.61 20.25
C VAL A 181 3.49 13.45 21.10
N ASN A 182 4.27 12.58 20.47
CA ASN A 182 5.01 11.48 21.09
C ASN A 182 6.52 11.74 20.92
N PRO A 183 7.41 11.21 21.75
CA PRO A 183 8.85 11.37 21.56
C PRO A 183 9.39 10.93 20.20
N GLU A 184 8.73 9.97 19.52
CA GLU A 184 9.18 9.39 18.25
C GLU A 184 8.46 9.97 17.03
N TYR A 185 7.26 10.57 17.19
CA TYR A 185 6.46 11.07 16.08
C TYR A 185 5.48 12.18 16.50
N VAL A 186 5.00 12.90 15.50
CA VAL A 186 3.88 13.85 15.63
C VAL A 186 2.78 13.44 14.65
N ILE A 187 1.52 13.44 15.13
CA ILE A 187 0.34 13.18 14.29
C ILE A 187 -0.47 14.47 14.18
N TYR A 188 -0.89 14.81 12.98
CA TYR A 188 -1.89 15.81 12.66
C TYR A 188 -3.10 15.12 12.03
N ALA A 189 -4.27 15.27 12.61
CA ALA A 189 -5.50 14.66 12.11
C ALA A 189 -6.69 15.63 12.18
N ASP A 190 -7.69 15.39 11.35
CA ASP A 190 -8.96 16.11 11.43
C ASP A 190 -9.82 15.55 12.58
N THR A 191 -10.02 14.25 12.58
CA THR A 191 -10.81 13.53 13.58
C THR A 191 -10.11 12.22 13.92
N MET A 192 -10.10 11.86 15.21
CA MET A 192 -9.36 10.70 15.70
C MET A 192 -10.05 10.10 16.92
N ASP A 193 -10.10 8.77 16.99
CA ASP A 193 -10.42 8.01 18.19
C ASP A 193 -9.13 7.50 18.82
N TYR A 194 -9.01 7.57 20.13
CA TYR A 194 -7.93 6.99 20.90
C TYR A 194 -8.46 6.20 22.09
N HIS A 195 -8.09 4.94 22.17
CA HIS A 195 -8.49 4.06 23.26
C HIS A 195 -7.34 3.89 24.25
N THR A 196 -7.49 4.45 25.44
CA THR A 196 -6.41 4.51 26.46
C THR A 196 -5.98 3.15 27.00
N GLU A 197 -6.86 2.15 26.99
CA GLU A 197 -6.58 0.80 27.49
C GLU A 197 -5.92 -0.09 26.43
N THR A 198 -6.42 -0.06 25.19
CA THR A 198 -5.89 -0.91 24.10
C THR A 198 -4.78 -0.22 23.30
N LYS A 199 -4.52 1.07 23.56
CA LYS A 199 -3.54 1.89 22.83
C LYS A 199 -3.76 1.95 21.31
N VAL A 200 -4.98 1.66 20.86
CA VAL A 200 -5.36 1.74 19.45
C VAL A 200 -5.84 3.14 19.12
N THR A 201 -5.25 3.71 18.09
CA THR A 201 -5.67 5.00 17.49
C THR A 201 -6.35 4.71 16.16
N THR A 202 -7.51 5.35 15.90
CA THR A 202 -8.22 5.27 14.61
C THR A 202 -8.36 6.68 14.03
N PHE A 203 -7.99 6.85 12.77
CA PHE A 203 -8.01 8.12 12.06
C PHE A 203 -9.21 8.20 11.12
N PHE A 204 -9.86 9.37 11.10
CA PHE A 204 -11.00 9.70 10.23
C PHE A 204 -10.73 11.03 9.53
N GLY A 205 -10.57 11.00 8.22
CA GLY A 205 -10.17 12.18 7.43
C GLY A 205 -8.66 12.31 7.23
N PRO A 206 -8.21 13.40 6.59
CA PRO A 206 -6.81 13.64 6.32
C PRO A 206 -5.95 13.56 7.58
N THR A 207 -4.94 12.71 7.54
CA THR A 207 -4.03 12.46 8.66
C THR A 207 -2.60 12.40 8.16
N GLU A 208 -1.71 13.09 8.84
CA GLU A 208 -0.26 13.09 8.60
C GLU A 208 0.45 12.60 9.87
N ILE A 209 1.36 11.64 9.70
CA ILE A 209 2.23 11.13 10.77
C ILE A 209 3.66 11.40 10.36
N ILE A 210 4.37 12.18 11.18
CA ILE A 210 5.72 12.66 10.88
C ILE A 210 6.67 12.14 11.95
N SER A 211 7.72 11.46 11.55
CA SER A 211 8.85 11.05 12.39
C SER A 211 10.15 11.60 11.82
N ASP A 212 11.29 11.34 12.49
CA ASP A 212 12.60 11.81 12.05
C ASP A 212 12.97 11.34 10.63
N SER A 213 12.54 10.16 10.22
CA SER A 213 12.93 9.54 8.94
C SER A 213 11.77 9.26 8.00
N SER A 214 10.52 9.33 8.49
CA SER A 214 9.36 8.92 7.70
C SER A 214 8.20 9.88 7.77
N TYR A 215 7.42 9.93 6.70
CA TYR A 215 6.17 10.64 6.57
C TYR A 215 5.10 9.66 6.08
N ILE A 216 3.95 9.64 6.78
CA ILE A 216 2.80 8.83 6.39
C ILE A 216 1.59 9.75 6.21
N TYR A 217 0.83 9.51 5.15
CA TYR A 217 -0.47 10.14 4.91
C TYR A 217 -1.55 9.10 4.69
N CYS A 218 -2.73 9.34 5.21
CA CYS A 218 -3.94 8.56 4.91
C CYS A 218 -5.20 9.40 5.16
N GLU A 219 -6.34 8.95 4.63
CA GLU A 219 -7.65 9.54 4.93
C GLU A 219 -8.51 8.64 5.84
N TYR A 220 -8.07 7.43 6.08
CA TYR A 220 -8.62 6.49 7.05
C TYR A 220 -7.55 5.49 7.46
N GLY A 221 -7.48 5.16 8.74
CA GLY A 221 -6.51 4.18 9.19
C GLY A 221 -6.63 3.88 10.68
N TRP A 222 -5.83 2.95 11.13
CA TRP A 222 -5.65 2.68 12.55
C TRP A 222 -4.20 2.26 12.82
N TYR A 223 -3.76 2.53 14.04
CA TYR A 223 -2.45 2.15 14.56
C TYR A 223 -2.61 1.61 15.98
N ASP A 224 -2.19 0.39 16.17
CA ASP A 224 -2.05 -0.26 17.46
C ASP A 224 -0.61 -0.07 17.92
N THR A 225 -0.40 0.85 18.86
CA THR A 225 0.93 1.22 19.34
C THR A 225 1.51 0.21 20.31
N GLU A 226 0.70 -0.64 20.95
CA GLU A 226 1.15 -1.72 21.83
C GLU A 226 1.69 -2.90 21.04
N ASN A 227 1.01 -3.26 19.94
CA ASN A 227 1.39 -4.37 19.08
C ASN A 227 2.19 -3.96 17.84
N ASP A 228 2.48 -2.68 17.64
CA ASP A 228 3.22 -2.13 16.49
C ASP A 228 2.65 -2.58 15.13
N ILE A 229 1.32 -2.64 15.01
CA ILE A 229 0.60 -3.01 13.80
C ILE A 229 -0.23 -1.83 13.32
N SER A 230 -0.17 -1.54 12.02
CA SER A 230 -0.90 -0.42 11.43
C SER A 230 -1.55 -0.76 10.10
N ARG A 231 -2.62 -0.04 9.79
CA ARG A 231 -3.24 -0.04 8.48
C ARG A 231 -3.68 1.36 8.11
N PHE A 232 -3.24 1.82 6.94
CA PHE A 232 -3.58 3.10 6.36
C PHE A 232 -4.35 2.88 5.07
N SER A 233 -5.40 3.63 4.82
CA SER A 233 -6.30 3.43 3.68
C SER A 233 -6.76 4.77 3.11
N ARG A 234 -7.28 4.74 1.88
CA ARG A 234 -7.70 5.91 1.12
C ARG A 234 -6.52 6.86 0.88
N ASN A 235 -5.93 6.76 -0.28
CA ASN A 235 -4.74 7.53 -0.69
C ASN A 235 -3.54 7.34 0.24
N ALA A 236 -3.35 6.11 0.72
CA ALA A 236 -2.27 5.82 1.64
C ALA A 236 -0.89 6.03 0.99
N LEU A 237 -0.04 6.79 1.66
CA LEU A 237 1.31 7.16 1.24
C LEU A 237 2.26 6.96 2.42
N LEU A 238 3.38 6.31 2.16
CA LEU A 238 4.51 6.23 3.07
C LEU A 238 5.76 6.70 2.35
N ILE A 239 6.50 7.62 2.95
CA ILE A 239 7.82 8.07 2.49
C ILE A 239 8.81 7.73 3.60
N ASP A 240 9.83 6.96 3.29
CA ASP A 240 10.96 6.67 4.17
C ASP A 240 12.25 6.87 3.39
N ARG A 241 12.96 7.96 3.69
CA ARG A 241 14.17 8.40 2.97
C ARG A 241 13.93 8.46 1.45
N ASP A 242 14.61 7.59 0.70
CA ASP A 242 14.54 7.52 -0.77
C ASP A 242 13.40 6.64 -1.30
N LEU A 243 12.67 5.94 -0.40
CA LEU A 243 11.60 5.03 -0.76
C LEU A 243 10.23 5.68 -0.52
N THR A 244 9.40 5.68 -1.56
CA THR A 244 7.99 6.06 -1.46
C THR A 244 7.10 4.88 -1.82
N ILE A 245 6.15 4.57 -0.95
CA ILE A 245 5.15 3.51 -1.16
C ILE A 245 3.76 4.17 -1.20
N ARG A 246 2.98 3.85 -2.22
CA ARG A 246 1.59 4.30 -2.38
C ARG A 246 0.68 3.10 -2.60
N GLY A 247 -0.58 3.25 -2.17
CA GLY A 247 -1.63 2.27 -2.42
C GLY A 247 -2.99 2.77 -1.92
N ASP A 248 -4.06 2.09 -2.31
CA ASP A 248 -5.38 2.36 -1.74
C ASP A 248 -5.42 1.93 -0.26
N SER A 249 -4.63 0.92 0.10
CA SER A 249 -4.43 0.48 1.48
C SER A 249 -3.01 -0.04 1.69
N LEU A 250 -2.38 0.37 2.78
CA LEU A 250 -1.08 -0.11 3.26
C LEU A 250 -1.28 -0.75 4.63
N PHE A 251 -0.76 -1.95 4.82
CA PHE A 251 -0.69 -2.66 6.10
C PHE A 251 0.78 -2.86 6.47
N TYR A 252 1.12 -2.69 7.73
CA TYR A 252 2.47 -2.91 8.23
C TYR A 252 2.45 -3.51 9.63
N ASP A 253 3.19 -4.60 9.81
CA ASP A 253 3.51 -5.20 11.10
C ASP A 253 5.01 -5.01 11.35
N LYS A 254 5.35 -4.09 12.26
CA LYS A 254 6.72 -3.69 12.55
C LYS A 254 7.51 -4.80 13.28
N ASN A 255 6.83 -5.64 14.06
CA ASN A 255 7.47 -6.70 14.84
C ASN A 255 8.10 -7.79 13.96
N ILE A 256 7.38 -8.20 12.93
CA ILE A 256 7.83 -9.20 11.97
C ILE A 256 8.40 -8.59 10.69
N GLY A 257 8.33 -7.27 10.56
CA GLY A 257 8.85 -6.53 9.42
C GLY A 257 8.15 -6.83 8.09
N ILE A 258 6.82 -7.13 8.14
CA ILE A 258 6.01 -7.43 6.96
C ILE A 258 5.12 -6.24 6.61
N GLY A 259 5.17 -5.83 5.34
CA GLY A 259 4.28 -4.84 4.75
C GLY A 259 3.45 -5.43 3.61
N GLN A 260 2.23 -4.92 3.43
CA GLN A 260 1.36 -5.26 2.32
C GLN A 260 0.73 -3.98 1.76
N ALA A 261 0.62 -3.90 0.43
CA ALA A 261 -0.02 -2.80 -0.27
C ALA A 261 -1.08 -3.35 -1.23
N PHE A 262 -2.23 -2.69 -1.31
CA PHE A 262 -3.34 -3.10 -2.15
C PHE A 262 -3.92 -1.91 -2.91
N GLY A 263 -4.29 -2.14 -4.17
CA GLY A 263 -4.90 -1.17 -5.07
C GLY A 263 -3.96 -0.04 -5.47
N ASN A 264 -3.78 0.21 -6.76
CA ASN A 264 -2.94 1.28 -7.30
C ASN A 264 -1.53 1.38 -6.67
N VAL A 265 -0.93 0.21 -6.42
CA VAL A 265 0.36 0.11 -5.75
C VAL A 265 1.45 0.77 -6.60
N ALA A 266 2.26 1.62 -5.98
CA ALA A 266 3.48 2.15 -6.56
C ALA A 266 4.60 2.18 -5.51
N LEU A 267 5.72 1.57 -5.85
CA LEU A 267 7.00 1.65 -5.13
C LEU A 267 7.92 2.56 -5.94
N ILE A 268 8.43 3.60 -5.34
CA ILE A 268 9.32 4.58 -5.99
C ILE A 268 10.61 4.64 -5.20
N ASP A 269 11.71 4.25 -5.82
CA ASP A 269 13.07 4.36 -5.29
C ASP A 269 13.78 5.49 -6.05
N THR A 270 13.95 6.62 -5.38
CA THR A 270 14.57 7.82 -6.00
C THR A 270 16.09 7.70 -6.09
N ALA A 271 16.73 6.91 -5.24
CA ALA A 271 18.18 6.68 -5.28
C ALA A 271 18.61 5.86 -6.52
N GLN A 272 17.75 4.91 -6.94
CA GLN A 272 18.02 4.06 -8.10
C GLN A 272 17.23 4.48 -9.35
N ASN A 273 16.39 5.49 -9.28
CA ASN A 273 15.47 5.92 -10.34
C ASN A 273 14.55 4.80 -10.83
N ILE A 274 13.99 4.02 -9.88
CA ILE A 274 13.12 2.88 -10.16
C ILE A 274 11.70 3.20 -9.69
N VAL A 275 10.73 2.80 -10.51
CA VAL A 275 9.31 2.78 -10.15
C VAL A 275 8.74 1.40 -10.46
N ILE A 276 8.11 0.76 -9.47
CA ILE A 276 7.39 -0.51 -9.66
C ILE A 276 5.91 -0.25 -9.38
N LYS A 277 5.04 -0.62 -10.31
CA LYS A 277 3.58 -0.48 -10.20
C LYS A 277 2.90 -1.83 -10.26
N GLY A 278 1.73 -1.95 -9.62
CA GLY A 278 0.89 -3.15 -9.66
C GLY A 278 -0.38 -2.97 -8.84
N HIS A 279 -1.12 -4.05 -8.59
CA HIS A 279 -2.33 -3.99 -7.75
C HIS A 279 -2.13 -4.59 -6.36
N LYS A 280 -1.13 -5.46 -6.20
CA LYS A 280 -0.76 -6.04 -4.91
C LYS A 280 0.75 -5.91 -4.71
N GLY A 281 1.13 -5.53 -3.51
CA GLY A 281 2.52 -5.48 -3.06
C GLY A 281 2.68 -6.23 -1.74
N PHE A 282 3.80 -6.93 -1.61
CA PHE A 282 4.25 -7.55 -0.38
C PHE A 282 5.71 -7.19 -0.16
N PHE A 283 6.06 -6.87 1.06
CA PHE A 283 7.42 -6.56 1.48
C PHE A 283 7.73 -7.29 2.79
N GLN A 284 8.93 -7.82 2.89
CA GLN A 284 9.50 -8.40 4.10
C GLN A 284 10.90 -7.85 4.32
N ARG A 285 11.20 -7.44 5.57
CA ARG A 285 12.49 -6.81 5.92
C ARG A 285 13.62 -7.83 6.05
N GLU A 286 13.37 -8.95 6.71
CA GLU A 286 14.37 -9.98 7.01
C GLU A 286 13.81 -11.39 6.80
N PRO A 287 14.36 -12.19 5.84
CA PRO A 287 15.28 -11.73 4.79
C PRO A 287 14.62 -10.72 3.85
N GLU A 288 15.41 -9.79 3.28
CA GLU A 288 14.88 -8.78 2.35
C GLU A 288 14.21 -9.44 1.15
N TYR A 289 12.91 -9.23 1.01
CA TYR A 289 12.10 -9.83 -0.04
C TYR A 289 10.92 -8.92 -0.37
N SER A 290 10.63 -8.74 -1.65
CA SER A 290 9.47 -8.01 -2.10
C SER A 290 8.84 -8.63 -3.34
N VAL A 291 7.52 -8.54 -3.43
CA VAL A 291 6.73 -9.00 -4.58
C VAL A 291 5.73 -7.92 -4.95
N VAL A 292 5.60 -7.66 -6.24
CA VAL A 292 4.50 -6.87 -6.81
C VAL A 292 3.84 -7.72 -7.88
N SER A 293 2.52 -7.83 -7.83
CA SER A 293 1.74 -8.67 -8.76
C SER A 293 0.47 -7.98 -9.25
N ASP A 294 -0.25 -8.69 -10.11
CA ASP A 294 -1.43 -8.23 -10.81
C ASP A 294 -1.09 -7.05 -11.74
N SER A 295 -0.61 -7.36 -12.94
CA SER A 295 -0.14 -6.40 -13.94
C SER A 295 1.08 -5.58 -13.50
N ALA A 296 2.07 -6.25 -12.95
CA ALA A 296 3.26 -5.61 -12.43
C ALA A 296 4.09 -4.95 -13.56
N LEU A 297 4.48 -3.69 -13.35
CA LEU A 297 5.29 -2.90 -14.27
C LEU A 297 6.48 -2.31 -13.54
N PHE A 298 7.67 -2.66 -13.97
CA PHE A 298 8.94 -2.04 -13.59
C PHE A 298 9.32 -0.95 -14.58
N ILE A 299 9.76 0.18 -14.09
CA ILE A 299 10.25 1.33 -14.87
C ILE A 299 11.57 1.76 -14.28
N GLN A 300 12.61 1.86 -15.09
CA GLN A 300 13.89 2.42 -14.70
C GLN A 300 14.28 3.54 -15.68
N ALA A 301 14.46 4.73 -15.17
CA ALA A 301 15.01 5.83 -15.96
C ALA A 301 16.49 5.56 -16.26
N LEU A 302 16.86 5.65 -17.53
CA LEU A 302 18.21 5.51 -18.04
C LEU A 302 18.84 6.90 -18.25
N GLU A 303 20.11 6.94 -18.64
CA GLU A 303 20.77 8.14 -19.08
C GLU A 303 20.19 8.61 -20.43
N GLU A 304 20.30 9.90 -20.77
CA GLU A 304 19.83 10.50 -22.02
C GLU A 304 18.31 10.60 -22.20
N GLY A 305 17.51 10.34 -21.14
CA GLY A 305 16.05 10.54 -21.18
C GLY A 305 15.25 9.33 -21.65
N ASP A 306 15.87 8.20 -21.94
CA ASP A 306 15.22 6.92 -22.21
C ASP A 306 14.81 6.20 -20.92
N SER A 307 13.98 5.17 -21.03
CA SER A 307 13.56 4.34 -19.91
C SER A 307 13.43 2.87 -20.31
N LEU A 308 13.86 2.01 -19.41
CA LEU A 308 13.61 0.57 -19.50
C LEU A 308 12.29 0.25 -18.81
N TYR A 309 11.40 -0.38 -19.53
CA TYR A 309 10.11 -0.89 -19.04
C TYR A 309 10.11 -2.41 -19.06
N MET A 310 9.66 -3.02 -17.98
CA MET A 310 9.49 -4.47 -17.90
C MET A 310 8.14 -4.78 -17.26
N HIS A 311 7.36 -5.62 -17.93
CA HIS A 311 6.08 -6.12 -17.44
C HIS A 311 6.14 -7.63 -17.26
N ALA A 312 5.49 -8.13 -16.22
CA ALA A 312 5.22 -9.54 -16.00
C ALA A 312 3.97 -9.68 -15.12
N ASP A 313 3.44 -10.88 -15.00
CA ASP A 313 2.38 -11.16 -14.02
C ASP A 313 2.86 -10.80 -12.61
N THR A 314 4.07 -11.22 -12.26
CA THR A 314 4.68 -11.02 -10.96
C THR A 314 6.12 -10.55 -11.09
N LEU A 315 6.46 -9.46 -10.39
CA LEU A 315 7.82 -8.98 -10.19
C LEU A 315 8.25 -9.26 -8.74
N GLN A 316 9.43 -9.83 -8.58
CA GLN A 316 10.00 -10.22 -7.30
C GLN A 316 11.40 -9.66 -7.15
N SER A 317 11.74 -9.16 -5.97
CA SER A 317 13.11 -8.83 -5.59
C SER A 317 13.44 -9.52 -4.28
N GLY A 318 14.67 -10.02 -4.18
CA GLY A 318 15.17 -10.69 -2.98
C GLY A 318 16.67 -10.90 -3.06
N LEU A 319 17.20 -11.64 -2.10
CA LEU A 319 18.61 -11.99 -2.08
C LEU A 319 18.85 -13.33 -2.80
N ASP A 320 20.05 -13.50 -3.36
CA ASP A 320 20.50 -14.77 -3.94
C ASP A 320 20.61 -15.88 -2.89
N SER A 321 20.87 -17.11 -3.32
CA SER A 321 21.05 -18.27 -2.42
C SER A 321 22.18 -18.10 -1.40
N THR A 322 23.09 -17.15 -1.59
CA THR A 322 24.16 -16.82 -0.65
C THR A 322 23.74 -15.75 0.37
N GLY A 323 22.59 -15.10 0.18
CA GLY A 323 22.10 -14.01 1.02
C GLY A 323 22.92 -12.72 0.89
N ARG A 324 23.71 -12.55 -0.18
CA ARG A 324 24.64 -11.41 -0.32
C ARG A 324 24.28 -10.45 -1.43
N HIS A 325 23.68 -10.94 -2.50
CA HIS A 325 23.45 -10.15 -3.70
C HIS A 325 21.97 -10.09 -4.05
N LYS A 326 21.53 -8.93 -4.49
CA LYS A 326 20.15 -8.73 -4.92
C LYS A 326 19.90 -9.40 -6.26
N ILE A 327 18.75 -10.08 -6.36
CA ILE A 327 18.19 -10.63 -7.60
C ILE A 327 16.82 -10.03 -7.81
N MET A 328 16.54 -9.65 -9.04
CA MET A 328 15.22 -9.27 -9.49
C MET A 328 14.70 -10.29 -10.49
N SER A 329 13.48 -10.72 -10.33
CA SER A 329 12.84 -11.73 -11.17
C SER A 329 11.50 -11.24 -11.68
N ALA A 330 11.20 -11.58 -12.93
CA ALA A 330 9.90 -11.35 -13.55
C ALA A 330 9.35 -12.71 -14.00
N TYR A 331 8.19 -13.09 -13.49
CA TYR A 331 7.58 -14.39 -13.71
C TYR A 331 6.30 -14.25 -14.52
N TYR A 332 6.18 -15.13 -15.51
CA TYR A 332 5.08 -15.34 -16.44
C TYR A 332 4.83 -14.16 -17.39
N ALA A 333 4.94 -14.49 -18.69
CA ALA A 333 4.74 -13.56 -19.79
C ALA A 333 5.57 -12.27 -19.68
N ALA A 334 6.85 -12.42 -19.31
CA ALA A 334 7.76 -11.31 -19.15
C ALA A 334 8.04 -10.61 -20.48
N ARG A 335 7.87 -9.30 -20.51
CA ARG A 335 8.12 -8.43 -21.67
C ARG A 335 8.94 -7.23 -21.28
N VAL A 336 9.89 -6.90 -22.14
CA VAL A 336 10.82 -5.78 -21.96
C VAL A 336 10.68 -4.81 -23.13
N PHE A 337 10.74 -3.53 -22.86
CA PHE A 337 10.74 -2.47 -23.83
C PHE A 337 11.72 -1.36 -23.44
N SER A 338 12.65 -1.04 -24.34
CA SER A 338 13.40 0.20 -24.43
C SER A 338 13.52 0.57 -25.91
N GLU A 339 14.07 1.73 -26.24
CA GLU A 339 14.24 2.11 -27.65
C GLU A 339 15.12 1.12 -28.41
N ASP A 340 16.23 0.69 -27.82
CA ASP A 340 17.22 -0.17 -28.47
C ASP A 340 16.95 -1.66 -28.35
N LEU A 341 16.19 -2.10 -27.34
CA LEU A 341 15.99 -3.52 -27.05
C LEU A 341 14.54 -3.80 -26.62
N GLN A 342 13.94 -4.79 -27.25
CA GLN A 342 12.67 -5.36 -26.84
C GLN A 342 12.81 -6.86 -26.65
N ALA A 343 12.06 -7.43 -25.71
CA ALA A 343 12.05 -8.88 -25.48
C ALA A 343 10.68 -9.39 -25.06
N SER A 344 10.43 -10.66 -25.37
CA SER A 344 9.31 -11.46 -24.85
C SER A 344 9.82 -12.84 -24.47
N CYS A 345 9.48 -13.31 -23.26
CA CYS A 345 9.88 -14.62 -22.75
C CYS A 345 8.88 -15.10 -21.70
N ASP A 346 9.01 -16.32 -21.23
CA ASP A 346 8.20 -16.80 -20.11
C ASP A 346 8.58 -16.07 -18.82
N SER A 347 9.86 -16.06 -18.48
CA SER A 347 10.39 -15.45 -17.26
C SER A 347 11.78 -14.88 -17.49
N LEU A 348 12.18 -13.92 -16.67
CA LEU A 348 13.55 -13.42 -16.66
C LEU A 348 14.06 -13.14 -15.25
N THR A 349 15.39 -13.17 -15.08
CA THR A 349 16.06 -12.77 -13.85
C THR A 349 17.22 -11.83 -14.14
N TYR A 350 17.39 -10.81 -13.30
CA TYR A 350 18.57 -9.95 -13.28
C TYR A 350 19.33 -10.12 -11.97
N SER A 351 20.59 -10.48 -12.05
CA SER A 351 21.48 -10.61 -10.91
C SER A 351 22.41 -9.41 -10.82
N PHE A 352 22.36 -8.70 -9.70
CA PHE A 352 23.23 -7.55 -9.44
C PHE A 352 24.67 -7.94 -9.14
N ALA A 353 24.93 -9.23 -8.83
CA ALA A 353 26.29 -9.73 -8.56
C ALA A 353 27.16 -9.76 -9.81
N ASP A 354 26.62 -10.23 -10.92
CA ASP A 354 27.32 -10.48 -12.17
C ASP A 354 26.84 -9.60 -13.34
N SER A 355 25.83 -8.75 -13.09
CA SER A 355 25.20 -7.88 -14.09
C SER A 355 24.68 -8.65 -15.31
N ILE A 356 24.10 -9.85 -15.06
CA ILE A 356 23.56 -10.71 -16.11
C ILE A 356 22.03 -10.76 -16.03
N ILE A 357 21.40 -10.53 -17.20
CA ILE A 357 19.98 -10.84 -17.42
C ILE A 357 19.89 -12.24 -18.04
N ARG A 358 19.06 -13.07 -17.45
CA ARG A 358 18.76 -14.45 -17.94
C ARG A 358 17.33 -14.51 -18.41
N PHE A 359 17.11 -14.91 -19.66
CA PHE A 359 15.80 -15.03 -20.27
C PHE A 359 15.46 -16.52 -20.44
N TYR A 360 14.31 -16.93 -19.93
CA TYR A 360 13.86 -18.32 -19.92
C TYR A 360 12.60 -18.51 -20.76
N GLY A 361 12.40 -19.76 -21.27
CA GLY A 361 11.19 -20.16 -21.96
C GLY A 361 11.10 -19.62 -23.39
N ALA A 362 12.04 -20.05 -24.24
CA ALA A 362 12.11 -19.67 -25.66
C ALA A 362 12.03 -18.16 -25.91
N PRO A 363 12.98 -17.38 -25.39
CA PRO A 363 12.97 -15.93 -25.53
C PRO A 363 13.04 -15.48 -26.99
N VAL A 364 12.33 -14.39 -27.28
CA VAL A 364 12.46 -13.63 -28.51
C VAL A 364 12.96 -12.23 -28.16
N ILE A 365 14.09 -11.83 -28.71
CA ILE A 365 14.71 -10.55 -28.48
C ILE A 365 14.82 -9.80 -29.80
N TRP A 366 14.51 -8.52 -29.80
CA TRP A 366 14.59 -7.65 -30.96
C TRP A 366 15.53 -6.46 -30.68
N THR A 367 16.42 -6.21 -31.60
CA THR A 367 17.27 -5.02 -31.66
C THR A 367 17.20 -4.45 -33.07
N GLU A 368 16.82 -3.19 -33.23
CA GLU A 368 16.63 -2.55 -34.55
C GLU A 368 15.78 -3.43 -35.51
N ALA A 369 16.35 -3.91 -36.63
CA ALA A 369 15.66 -4.78 -37.61
C ALA A 369 15.91 -6.27 -37.40
N THR A 370 16.61 -6.65 -36.32
CA THR A 370 17.05 -8.02 -36.04
C THR A 370 16.22 -8.67 -34.95
N GLN A 371 15.86 -9.94 -35.17
CA GLN A 371 15.21 -10.83 -34.21
C GLN A 371 16.18 -11.95 -33.84
N LEU A 372 16.29 -12.23 -32.54
CA LEU A 372 17.09 -13.32 -31.98
C LEU A 372 16.17 -14.26 -31.21
N THR A 373 16.34 -15.55 -31.39
CA THR A 373 15.60 -16.59 -30.65
C THR A 373 16.54 -17.70 -30.22
N SER A 374 16.24 -18.36 -29.11
CA SER A 374 16.95 -19.52 -28.56
C SER A 374 16.08 -20.25 -27.55
N ASP A 375 16.55 -21.33 -26.97
CA ASP A 375 15.85 -21.97 -25.85
C ASP A 375 16.10 -21.23 -24.54
N PHE A 376 17.29 -20.59 -24.42
CA PHE A 376 17.70 -19.81 -23.26
C PHE A 376 18.71 -18.73 -23.69
N THR A 377 18.60 -17.51 -23.14
CA THR A 377 19.52 -16.40 -23.45
C THR A 377 20.09 -15.77 -22.18
N LEU A 378 21.40 -15.45 -22.22
CA LEU A 378 22.09 -14.59 -21.27
C LEU A 378 22.45 -13.26 -21.94
N LEU A 379 22.18 -12.15 -21.27
CA LEU A 379 22.69 -10.82 -21.66
C LEU A 379 23.56 -10.29 -20.53
N ARG A 380 24.86 -10.19 -20.80
CA ARG A 380 25.82 -9.53 -19.91
C ARG A 380 25.81 -8.03 -20.16
N THR A 381 25.72 -7.28 -19.10
CA THR A 381 25.80 -5.81 -19.20
C THR A 381 27.07 -5.30 -18.51
N ARG A 382 27.62 -4.22 -19.03
CA ARG A 382 28.73 -3.47 -18.43
C ARG A 382 28.40 -1.98 -18.46
N ASN A 383 28.44 -1.33 -17.33
CA ASN A 383 28.05 0.09 -17.21
C ASN A 383 26.63 0.34 -17.76
N ARG A 384 25.69 -0.59 -17.50
CA ARG A 384 24.30 -0.56 -17.98
C ARG A 384 24.12 -0.65 -19.50
N GLN A 385 25.17 -0.95 -20.26
CA GLN A 385 25.14 -1.21 -21.70
C GLN A 385 25.34 -2.70 -21.99
N ALA A 386 24.78 -3.17 -23.10
CA ALA A 386 25.02 -4.54 -23.57
C ALA A 386 26.51 -4.75 -23.89
N ASP A 387 27.10 -5.84 -23.38
CA ASP A 387 28.49 -6.23 -23.61
C ASP A 387 28.55 -7.52 -24.44
N GLN A 388 27.79 -8.54 -24.00
CA GLN A 388 27.77 -9.85 -24.64
C GLN A 388 26.40 -10.50 -24.47
N MET A 389 25.91 -11.13 -25.55
CA MET A 389 24.68 -11.93 -25.52
C MET A 389 25.00 -13.37 -25.91
N GLU A 390 24.59 -14.31 -25.11
CA GLU A 390 24.80 -15.74 -25.30
C GLU A 390 23.45 -16.42 -25.53
N LEU A 391 23.24 -17.03 -26.67
CA LEU A 391 22.05 -17.77 -27.06
C LEU A 391 22.38 -19.26 -27.00
N TYR A 392 21.59 -20.02 -26.28
CA TYR A 392 21.79 -21.45 -26.07
C TYR A 392 20.61 -22.25 -26.56
N GLY A 393 20.91 -23.29 -27.33
CA GLY A 393 19.95 -24.21 -27.92
C GLY A 393 19.12 -23.58 -29.03
N SER A 394 19.03 -24.25 -30.16
CA SER A 394 18.19 -23.84 -31.32
C SER A 394 18.32 -22.36 -31.68
N SER A 395 19.55 -21.83 -31.61
CA SER A 395 19.80 -20.39 -31.75
C SER A 395 19.57 -19.93 -33.18
N PHE A 396 18.81 -18.84 -33.34
CA PHE A 396 18.45 -18.31 -34.64
C PHE A 396 18.46 -16.75 -34.61
N ILE A 397 19.12 -16.16 -35.60
CA ILE A 397 19.13 -14.72 -35.82
C ILE A 397 18.53 -14.43 -37.20
N ILE A 398 17.56 -13.51 -37.23
CA ILE A 398 16.87 -13.09 -38.45
C ILE A 398 17.00 -11.56 -38.54
N SER A 399 17.57 -11.07 -39.64
CA SER A 399 17.62 -9.65 -39.96
C SER A 399 16.83 -9.37 -41.23
N ARG A 400 15.86 -8.47 -41.18
CA ARG A 400 15.04 -8.11 -42.32
C ARG A 400 15.82 -7.20 -43.27
N GLU A 401 16.05 -7.64 -44.50
CA GLU A 401 16.71 -6.83 -45.52
C GLU A 401 15.70 -5.95 -46.28
N ASP A 402 14.57 -6.56 -46.73
CA ASP A 402 13.46 -5.84 -47.37
C ASP A 402 12.10 -6.47 -47.00
N SER A 403 11.05 -6.23 -47.79
CA SER A 403 9.71 -6.76 -47.52
C SER A 403 9.59 -8.28 -47.67
N ALA A 404 10.49 -8.91 -48.43
CA ALA A 404 10.44 -10.34 -48.81
C ALA A 404 11.67 -11.12 -48.37
N HIS A 405 12.82 -10.48 -48.19
CA HIS A 405 14.08 -11.14 -47.94
C HIS A 405 14.57 -10.94 -46.50
N TYR A 406 15.05 -12.02 -45.91
CA TYR A 406 15.56 -12.06 -44.54
C TYR A 406 16.94 -12.74 -44.52
N ASN A 407 17.95 -12.02 -44.03
CA ASN A 407 19.22 -12.62 -43.68
C ASN A 407 19.04 -13.49 -42.45
N GLN A 408 19.58 -14.71 -42.48
CA GLN A 408 19.33 -15.76 -41.51
C GLN A 408 20.64 -16.38 -41.04
N ILE A 409 20.76 -16.63 -39.76
CA ILE A 409 21.86 -17.33 -39.13
C ILE A 409 21.26 -18.34 -38.16
N LYS A 410 21.62 -19.61 -38.31
CA LYS A 410 21.18 -20.69 -37.45
C LYS A 410 22.41 -21.42 -36.90
N GLY A 411 22.32 -21.87 -35.66
CA GLY A 411 23.33 -22.71 -35.02
C GLY A 411 22.80 -23.33 -33.75
N LYS A 412 23.60 -24.16 -33.09
CA LYS A 412 23.25 -24.70 -31.80
C LYS A 412 23.33 -23.61 -30.75
N ASP A 413 24.50 -22.97 -30.62
CA ASP A 413 24.75 -21.90 -29.67
C ASP A 413 25.40 -20.71 -30.40
N MET A 414 25.14 -19.49 -29.91
CA MET A 414 25.70 -18.27 -30.48
C MET A 414 26.15 -17.32 -29.39
N ILE A 415 27.21 -16.52 -29.72
CA ILE A 415 27.67 -15.43 -28.87
C ILE A 415 27.74 -14.16 -29.70
N GLY A 416 26.90 -13.19 -29.37
CA GLY A 416 26.92 -11.85 -29.93
C GLY A 416 27.73 -10.88 -29.03
N PHE A 417 28.64 -10.11 -29.64
CA PHE A 417 29.46 -9.12 -28.95
C PHE A 417 29.01 -7.72 -29.34
N PHE A 418 28.86 -6.86 -28.34
CA PHE A 418 28.33 -5.51 -28.50
C PHE A 418 29.41 -4.46 -28.25
N ARG A 419 29.27 -3.33 -28.91
CA ARG A 419 29.98 -2.07 -28.65
C ARG A 419 29.00 -0.94 -28.88
N ASP A 420 28.85 -0.04 -27.91
CA ASP A 420 27.91 1.07 -27.98
C ASP A 420 26.47 0.58 -28.32
N ASN A 421 26.03 -0.47 -27.61
CA ASN A 421 24.75 -1.17 -27.81
C ASN A 421 24.52 -1.78 -29.21
N LYS A 422 25.55 -1.83 -30.09
CA LYS A 422 25.46 -2.39 -31.45
C LYS A 422 26.26 -3.68 -31.56
N ILE A 423 25.67 -4.71 -32.17
CA ILE A 423 26.38 -5.97 -32.46
C ILE A 423 27.47 -5.69 -33.50
N TYR A 424 28.72 -6.07 -33.19
CA TYR A 424 29.83 -5.98 -34.13
C TYR A 424 30.40 -7.36 -34.56
N ARG A 425 30.12 -8.40 -33.78
CA ARG A 425 30.56 -9.78 -34.07
C ARG A 425 29.57 -10.78 -33.52
N VAL A 426 29.34 -11.88 -34.26
CA VAL A 426 28.58 -13.05 -33.80
C VAL A 426 29.42 -14.28 -34.07
N ASP A 427 29.63 -15.08 -33.03
CA ASP A 427 30.26 -16.42 -33.14
C ASP A 427 29.15 -17.46 -33.03
N VAL A 428 29.06 -18.35 -34.02
CA VAL A 428 28.09 -19.43 -34.10
C VAL A 428 28.82 -20.75 -33.92
N SER A 429 28.35 -21.61 -33.06
CA SER A 429 28.92 -22.90 -32.77
C SER A 429 27.90 -24.02 -32.97
N GLY A 430 28.34 -25.12 -33.61
CA GLY A 430 27.56 -26.32 -33.82
C GLY A 430 26.57 -26.22 -35.00
N ASN A 431 26.96 -26.75 -36.14
CA ASN A 431 26.17 -26.81 -37.37
C ASN A 431 25.62 -25.44 -37.81
N GLY A 432 26.53 -24.50 -37.95
CA GLY A 432 26.20 -23.15 -38.41
C GLY A 432 25.70 -23.16 -39.85
N GLN A 433 24.55 -22.52 -40.08
CA GLN A 433 23.98 -22.30 -41.42
C GLN A 433 23.63 -20.84 -41.60
N THR A 434 23.83 -20.30 -42.79
CA THR A 434 23.47 -18.91 -43.11
C THR A 434 22.76 -18.79 -44.43
N ILE A 435 21.77 -17.92 -44.52
CA ILE A 435 21.26 -17.36 -45.77
C ILE A 435 21.53 -15.85 -45.72
N TYR A 436 22.25 -15.34 -46.70
CA TYR A 436 22.57 -13.93 -46.81
C TYR A 436 22.25 -13.42 -48.21
N PHE A 437 21.59 -12.28 -48.30
CA PHE A 437 21.25 -11.61 -49.55
C PHE A 437 22.19 -10.42 -49.76
N PRO A 438 23.26 -10.56 -50.59
CA PRO A 438 24.15 -9.46 -50.90
C PRO A 438 23.43 -8.36 -51.66
N VAL A 439 23.71 -7.10 -51.28
CA VAL A 439 23.12 -5.91 -51.87
C VAL A 439 24.21 -5.05 -52.50
N GLU A 440 24.04 -4.76 -53.79
CA GLU A 440 24.86 -3.78 -54.54
C GLU A 440 23.94 -2.70 -55.07
N ASP A 441 24.31 -1.45 -54.92
CA ASP A 441 23.54 -0.27 -55.38
C ASP A 441 22.04 -0.35 -54.98
N SER A 442 21.76 -0.76 -53.74
CA SER A 442 20.40 -0.93 -53.18
C SER A 442 19.57 -2.04 -53.86
N THR A 443 20.19 -2.93 -54.61
CA THR A 443 19.55 -4.06 -55.29
C THR A 443 20.14 -5.40 -54.79
N ILE A 444 19.28 -6.36 -54.43
CA ILE A 444 19.75 -7.71 -54.12
C ILE A 444 20.26 -8.38 -55.35
N VAL A 445 21.52 -8.80 -55.34
CA VAL A 445 22.20 -9.41 -56.50
C VAL A 445 22.20 -10.95 -56.50
N GLY A 446 21.83 -11.56 -55.37
CA GLY A 446 21.79 -13.01 -55.24
C GLY A 446 21.45 -13.48 -53.84
N GLN A 447 21.58 -14.78 -53.62
CA GLN A 447 21.46 -15.44 -52.33
C GLN A 447 22.73 -16.26 -52.07
N ASN A 448 23.39 -16.01 -50.97
CA ASN A 448 24.46 -16.85 -50.46
C ASN A 448 23.91 -17.80 -49.40
N PHE A 449 23.99 -19.10 -49.63
CA PHE A 449 23.83 -20.13 -48.62
C PHE A 449 25.21 -20.62 -48.20
N ALA A 450 25.44 -20.73 -46.90
CA ALA A 450 26.69 -21.33 -46.41
C ALA A 450 26.42 -22.14 -45.14
N GLU A 451 27.17 -23.23 -44.99
CA GLU A 451 27.18 -24.04 -43.79
C GLU A 451 28.60 -24.41 -43.38
N SER A 452 28.78 -24.62 -42.08
CA SER A 452 30.08 -24.96 -41.49
C SER A 452 29.87 -25.43 -40.04
N SER A 453 30.84 -26.18 -39.50
CA SER A 453 30.76 -26.56 -38.07
C SER A 453 30.65 -25.31 -37.18
N ASP A 454 31.44 -24.25 -37.45
CA ASP A 454 31.41 -22.97 -36.75
C ASP A 454 31.48 -21.82 -37.74
N ILE A 455 30.83 -20.70 -37.40
CA ILE A 455 30.79 -19.51 -38.27
C ILE A 455 31.12 -18.27 -37.42
N VAL A 456 31.93 -17.34 -37.93
CA VAL A 456 32.14 -16.04 -37.35
C VAL A 456 31.67 -14.97 -38.33
N LEU A 457 30.72 -14.15 -37.88
CA LEU A 457 30.18 -13.01 -38.61
C LEU A 457 30.69 -11.71 -38.03
N TYR A 458 31.05 -10.78 -38.91
CA TYR A 458 31.42 -9.43 -38.54
C TYR A 458 30.39 -8.47 -39.08
N VAL A 459 29.88 -7.60 -38.20
CA VAL A 459 28.81 -6.65 -38.49
C VAL A 459 29.35 -5.21 -38.38
N ARG A 460 28.99 -4.36 -39.33
CA ARG A 460 29.26 -2.91 -39.30
C ARG A 460 28.04 -2.21 -39.88
N ASP A 461 27.62 -1.13 -39.27
CA ASP A 461 26.44 -0.35 -39.67
C ASP A 461 25.20 -1.25 -39.92
N ASN A 462 24.98 -2.20 -39.00
CA ASN A 462 23.90 -3.20 -39.02
C ASN A 462 23.89 -4.13 -40.25
N ARG A 463 25.02 -4.23 -40.98
CA ARG A 463 25.18 -5.12 -42.11
C ARG A 463 26.33 -6.08 -41.93
N ILE A 464 26.12 -7.32 -42.31
CA ILE A 464 27.19 -8.31 -42.34
C ILE A 464 28.16 -7.93 -43.48
N TYR A 465 29.40 -7.60 -43.14
CA TYR A 465 30.44 -7.29 -44.14
C TYR A 465 31.47 -8.40 -44.34
N ARG A 466 31.50 -9.39 -43.43
CA ARG A 466 32.42 -10.51 -43.52
C ARG A 466 31.85 -11.71 -42.81
N ILE A 467 31.88 -12.88 -43.49
CA ILE A 467 31.57 -14.20 -42.95
C ILE A 467 32.84 -15.04 -43.02
N LYS A 468 33.18 -15.70 -41.91
CA LYS A 468 34.29 -16.65 -41.84
C LYS A 468 33.73 -18.01 -41.46
N LEU A 469 33.83 -18.98 -42.35
CA LEU A 469 33.47 -20.38 -42.15
C LEU A 469 34.67 -21.13 -41.56
N ILE A 470 34.43 -21.98 -40.57
CA ILE A 470 35.47 -22.67 -39.80
C ILE A 470 35.07 -24.15 -39.69
N ASN A 471 35.94 -25.03 -40.20
CA ASN A 471 35.78 -26.47 -40.29
C ASN A 471 34.64 -26.88 -41.23
N GLU A 472 34.99 -27.71 -42.24
CA GLU A 472 34.09 -28.29 -43.22
C GLU A 472 33.15 -27.23 -43.86
N PRO A 473 33.70 -26.18 -44.49
CA PRO A 473 32.88 -25.13 -45.09
C PRO A 473 32.27 -25.64 -46.41
N ASP A 474 30.97 -25.44 -46.57
CA ASP A 474 30.27 -25.56 -47.84
C ASP A 474 29.45 -24.29 -48.09
N GLY A 475 29.29 -23.91 -49.33
CA GLY A 475 28.53 -22.73 -49.67
C GLY A 475 28.30 -22.52 -51.15
N ILE A 476 27.17 -21.93 -51.46
CA ILE A 476 26.76 -21.63 -52.82
C ILE A 476 26.20 -20.22 -52.91
N LEU A 477 26.62 -19.50 -53.96
CA LEU A 477 26.03 -18.19 -54.30
C LEU A 477 25.17 -18.39 -55.56
N LYS A 478 23.87 -18.12 -55.44
CA LYS A 478 22.90 -18.17 -56.54
C LYS A 478 22.52 -16.74 -56.95
N PRO A 479 22.56 -16.42 -58.24
CA PRO A 479 22.03 -15.15 -58.73
C PRO A 479 20.50 -15.11 -58.54
N THR A 480 19.91 -13.91 -58.48
CA THR A 480 18.49 -13.70 -58.15
C THR A 480 17.52 -14.50 -58.99
N PHE A 481 17.80 -14.74 -60.28
CA PHE A 481 16.95 -15.50 -61.20
C PHE A 481 16.96 -17.01 -60.99
N GLU A 482 17.90 -17.55 -60.22
CA GLU A 482 17.99 -18.97 -59.85
C GLU A 482 17.43 -19.29 -58.47
N ILE A 483 17.03 -18.28 -57.70
CA ILE A 483 16.53 -18.46 -56.35
C ILE A 483 15.11 -19.02 -56.40
N ARG A 484 14.90 -20.18 -55.76
CA ARG A 484 13.57 -20.78 -55.57
C ARG A 484 13.00 -20.35 -54.25
N THR A 485 11.70 -20.08 -54.18
CA THR A 485 11.02 -19.61 -52.95
C THR A 485 11.23 -20.57 -51.77
N GLU A 486 11.27 -21.88 -52.05
CA GLU A 486 11.47 -22.94 -51.04
C GLU A 486 12.87 -22.94 -50.42
N GLU A 487 13.86 -22.34 -51.11
CA GLU A 487 15.24 -22.25 -50.66
C GLU A 487 15.58 -20.91 -49.95
N THR A 488 14.61 -20.02 -49.79
CA THR A 488 14.84 -18.71 -49.17
C THR A 488 14.83 -18.72 -47.67
N TYR A 489 14.45 -19.83 -47.04
CA TYR A 489 14.36 -19.95 -45.59
C TYR A 489 15.08 -21.20 -45.08
N LEU A 490 15.84 -21.05 -44.00
CA LEU A 490 16.39 -22.16 -43.23
C LEU A 490 15.28 -22.88 -42.46
N GLU A 491 15.47 -24.17 -42.24
CA GLU A 491 14.55 -24.95 -41.41
C GLU A 491 14.42 -24.34 -40.00
N GLY A 492 13.18 -24.11 -39.55
CA GLY A 492 12.88 -23.48 -38.26
C GLY A 492 12.75 -21.95 -38.33
N PHE A 493 12.82 -21.36 -39.54
CA PHE A 493 12.58 -19.95 -39.72
C PHE A 493 11.18 -19.53 -39.19
N ARG A 494 11.13 -18.55 -38.33
CA ARG A 494 9.89 -17.94 -37.86
C ARG A 494 10.09 -16.45 -37.58
N TRP A 495 9.44 -15.60 -38.36
CA TRP A 495 9.44 -14.16 -38.09
C TRP A 495 8.32 -13.83 -37.10
N LEU A 496 8.69 -13.42 -35.88
CA LEU A 496 7.80 -13.16 -34.76
C LEU A 496 7.63 -11.66 -34.52
N GLY A 497 7.82 -10.84 -35.55
CA GLY A 497 7.73 -9.36 -35.42
C GLY A 497 6.36 -8.82 -34.96
N HIS A 498 5.30 -9.63 -35.04
CA HIS A 498 3.99 -9.30 -34.51
C HIS A 498 3.92 -9.33 -32.98
N LEU A 499 4.79 -10.12 -32.33
CA LEU A 499 4.91 -10.22 -30.87
C LEU A 499 5.76 -9.08 -30.27
N ARG A 500 6.52 -8.34 -31.11
CA ARG A 500 7.42 -7.30 -30.68
C ARG A 500 6.66 -6.14 -30.03
N PRO A 501 6.90 -5.81 -28.75
CA PRO A 501 6.35 -4.60 -28.16
C PRO A 501 6.99 -3.37 -28.81
N ARG A 502 6.18 -2.44 -29.32
CA ARG A 502 6.64 -1.22 -30.00
C ARG A 502 6.44 0.03 -29.16
N ARG A 503 5.69 -0.10 -28.06
CA ARG A 503 5.41 0.96 -27.10
C ARG A 503 5.05 0.32 -25.75
N VAL A 504 5.12 1.09 -24.69
CA VAL A 504 4.87 0.61 -23.31
C VAL A 504 3.51 -0.09 -23.16
N LEU A 505 2.47 0.39 -23.84
CA LEU A 505 1.14 -0.24 -23.77
C LEU A 505 1.10 -1.65 -24.37
N ASP A 506 2.01 -1.98 -25.27
CA ASP A 506 2.07 -3.31 -25.89
C ASP A 506 2.60 -4.38 -24.91
N LEU A 507 3.25 -3.97 -23.81
CA LEU A 507 3.69 -4.86 -22.75
C LEU A 507 2.52 -5.58 -22.05
N PHE A 508 1.34 -4.99 -22.03
CA PHE A 508 0.14 -5.51 -21.37
C PHE A 508 -0.78 -6.33 -22.30
N ARG A 509 -0.37 -6.56 -23.54
CA ARG A 509 -1.18 -7.35 -24.47
C ARG A 509 -1.17 -8.82 -24.03
N ILE A 510 -2.35 -9.35 -23.76
CA ILE A 510 -2.54 -10.80 -23.60
C ILE A 510 -2.52 -11.38 -25.01
N GLU A 511 -1.53 -12.22 -25.33
CA GLU A 511 -1.57 -13.04 -26.54
C GLU A 511 -2.73 -14.03 -26.42
N GLN A 512 -3.73 -13.86 -27.26
CA GLN A 512 -4.66 -14.98 -27.47
C GLN A 512 -3.86 -16.08 -28.20
N PRO A 513 -3.84 -17.33 -27.68
CA PRO A 513 -3.27 -18.42 -28.44
C PRO A 513 -3.98 -18.42 -29.80
N GLU A 514 -3.21 -18.27 -30.87
CA GLU A 514 -3.74 -18.44 -32.23
C GLU A 514 -4.44 -19.79 -32.26
N GLY A 515 -5.76 -19.75 -32.44
CA GLY A 515 -6.53 -20.97 -32.60
C GLY A 515 -5.89 -21.80 -33.70
N PHE A 516 -5.66 -23.07 -33.41
CA PHE A 516 -5.36 -24.09 -34.41
C PHE A 516 -6.49 -24.03 -35.45
N ASN A 517 -6.36 -23.20 -36.46
CA ASN A 517 -7.09 -23.33 -37.69
C ASN A 517 -6.34 -24.41 -38.52
N GLN A 518 -6.97 -25.57 -38.56
CA GLN A 518 -6.65 -26.72 -39.41
C GLN A 518 -6.63 -26.35 -40.90
#